data_c4f8e92fec8ab3ce2cc6c83a656369f2
#
_entry.id   c4f8e92fec8ab3ce2cc6c83a656369f2
#
_cell.length_a   1.000
_cell.length_b   1.000
_cell.length_c   1.000
_cell.angle_alpha   90.00
_cell.angle_beta   90.00
_cell.angle_gamma   90.00
#
_symmetry.space_group_name_H-M   'P 1'
#
loop_
_entity.id
_entity.type
_entity.pdbx_description
1 polymer ?
#
loop_
_entity_poly.entity_id
_entity_poly.type
_entity_poly.pdbx_seq_one_letter_code
_entity_poly.pdbx_strand_id
1 'polypeptide(L)'
;YFGNGGNPKVFMGSPDWMRRNLYRRIEAITPVLDPDLRNSLIEMLTIQLADNQKACRVDAKLQNIFKKITPGTPAIRAQYTLYNCLCSNNAQQPKDQPAMPQ
;
A
#
# COMPACT_ATOMS: atom_id res chain seq x y z
N TYR A 1 -7.09 -3.65 4.48
CA TYR A 1 -8.09 -2.62 4.27
C TYR A 1 -9.50 -3.20 4.26
N PHE A 2 -10.40 -2.58 5.02
CA PHE A 2 -11.83 -2.92 5.08
C PHE A 2 -12.64 -1.65 4.82
N GLY A 3 -13.53 -1.67 3.81
CA GLY A 3 -14.38 -0.53 3.46
C GLY A 3 -15.41 -0.16 4.54
N ASN A 4 -15.87 -1.15 5.32
CA ASN A 4 -16.67 -0.99 6.54
C ASN A 4 -17.82 0.03 6.41
N GLY A 5 -18.62 -0.10 5.32
CA GLY A 5 -19.79 0.75 5.11
C GLY A 5 -19.50 2.25 4.99
N GLY A 6 -18.35 2.64 4.42
CA GLY A 6 -17.93 4.04 4.26
C GLY A 6 -17.07 4.59 5.41
N ASN A 7 -16.82 3.80 6.45
CA ASN A 7 -15.87 4.12 7.52
C ASN A 7 -14.67 3.17 7.47
N PRO A 8 -13.69 3.40 6.60
CA PRO A 8 -12.63 2.46 6.31
C PRO A 8 -11.74 2.19 7.52
N LYS A 9 -11.35 0.92 7.68
CA LYS A 9 -10.38 0.47 8.68
C LYS A 9 -9.15 -0.11 7.98
N VAL A 10 -7.98 0.26 8.47
CA VAL A 10 -6.69 -0.24 7.99
C VAL A 10 -5.95 -0.90 9.14
N PHE A 11 -5.35 -2.04 8.86
CA PHE A 11 -4.51 -2.78 9.79
C PHE A 11 -3.17 -3.05 9.13
N MET A 12 -2.11 -3.06 9.93
CA MET A 12 -0.75 -3.39 9.50
C MET A 12 -0.24 -4.60 10.26
N GLY A 13 0.50 -5.44 9.56
CA GLY A 13 1.15 -6.60 10.13
C GLY A 13 2.17 -7.17 9.15
N SER A 14 2.95 -8.15 9.61
CA SER A 14 3.99 -8.80 8.81
C SER A 14 3.79 -10.30 8.57
N PRO A 15 2.61 -10.91 8.81
CA PRO A 15 2.45 -12.35 8.61
C PRO A 15 2.54 -12.71 7.13
N ASP A 16 3.35 -13.72 6.83
CA ASP A 16 3.32 -14.38 5.53
C ASP A 16 2.06 -15.23 5.40
N TRP A 17 1.56 -15.41 4.19
CA TRP A 17 0.44 -16.31 3.90
C TRP A 17 0.89 -17.78 3.81
N MET A 18 1.81 -18.17 4.68
CA MET A 18 2.27 -19.55 4.79
C MET A 18 1.49 -20.30 5.86
N ARG A 19 1.38 -21.62 5.69
CA ARG A 19 0.66 -22.49 6.63
C ARG A 19 1.15 -22.35 8.08
N ARG A 20 2.45 -22.16 8.29
CA ARG A 20 3.03 -21.96 9.62
C ARG A 20 2.52 -20.67 10.29
N ASN A 21 2.38 -19.56 9.53
CA ASN A 21 1.90 -18.29 10.05
C ASN A 21 0.41 -18.34 10.36
N LEU A 22 -0.39 -18.99 9.49
CA LEU A 22 -1.85 -19.04 9.62
C LEU A 22 -2.32 -20.03 10.70
N TYR A 23 -1.55 -21.10 11.00
CA TYR A 23 -2.03 -22.20 11.87
C TYR A 23 -1.13 -22.52 13.07
N ARG A 24 0.10 -22.01 13.12
CA ARG A 24 1.09 -22.41 14.15
C ARG A 24 1.81 -21.26 14.81
N ARG A 25 1.60 -20.01 14.40
CA ARG A 25 2.20 -18.82 14.99
C ARG A 25 1.13 -17.88 15.51
N ILE A 26 1.51 -17.09 16.51
CA ILE A 26 0.77 -15.91 16.93
C ILE A 26 1.33 -14.75 16.11
N GLU A 27 0.47 -14.09 15.34
CA GLU A 27 0.83 -12.95 14.51
C GLU A 27 0.15 -11.69 15.05
N ALA A 28 0.91 -10.61 15.17
CA ALA A 28 0.38 -9.33 15.61
C ALA A 28 -0.07 -8.50 14.40
N ILE A 29 -1.30 -8.01 14.45
CA ILE A 29 -1.86 -7.09 13.47
C ILE A 29 -2.34 -5.86 14.22
N THR A 30 -1.78 -4.69 13.88
CA THR A 30 -2.04 -3.43 14.57
C THR A 30 -3.01 -2.58 13.76
N PRO A 31 -4.10 -2.05 14.37
CA PRO A 31 -4.98 -1.10 13.69
C PRO A 31 -4.28 0.26 13.53
N VAL A 32 -4.47 0.89 12.38
CA VAL A 32 -4.01 2.25 12.11
C VAL A 32 -5.14 3.21 12.51
N LEU A 33 -5.02 3.83 13.68
CA LEU A 33 -6.05 4.68 14.25
C LEU A 33 -5.96 6.13 13.78
N ASP A 34 -4.74 6.61 13.52
CA ASP A 34 -4.50 7.95 13.02
C ASP A 34 -5.13 8.14 11.63
N PRO A 35 -5.98 9.16 11.43
CA PRO A 35 -6.69 9.36 10.15
C PRO A 35 -5.74 9.69 8.99
N ASP A 36 -4.69 10.47 9.23
CA ASP A 36 -3.80 10.93 8.17
C ASP A 36 -2.90 9.79 7.70
N LEU A 37 -2.35 9.00 8.63
CA LEU A 37 -1.61 7.79 8.31
C LEU A 37 -2.50 6.76 7.60
N ARG A 38 -3.73 6.60 8.05
CA ARG A 38 -4.70 5.70 7.40
C ARG A 38 -4.97 6.11 5.96
N ASN A 39 -5.22 7.40 5.72
CA ASN A 39 -5.48 7.93 4.38
C ASN A 39 -4.24 7.76 3.47
N SER A 40 -3.05 8.02 3.97
CA SER A 40 -1.79 7.79 3.26
C SER A 40 -1.61 6.34 2.84
N LEU A 41 -1.93 5.39 3.73
CA LEU A 41 -1.86 3.96 3.41
C LEU A 41 -2.91 3.54 2.36
N ILE A 42 -4.10 4.11 2.42
CA ILE A 42 -5.15 3.88 1.42
C ILE A 42 -4.70 4.41 0.06
N GLU A 43 -4.09 5.60 0.02
CA GLU A 43 -3.53 6.18 -1.20
C GLU A 43 -2.44 5.29 -1.79
N MET A 44 -1.49 4.81 -0.97
CA MET A 44 -0.45 3.88 -1.40
C MET A 44 -1.03 2.61 -2.03
N LEU A 45 -2.03 2.01 -1.41
CA LEU A 45 -2.72 0.83 -1.95
C LEU A 45 -3.44 1.15 -3.27
N THR A 46 -4.07 2.30 -3.36
CA THR A 46 -4.77 2.76 -4.56
C THR A 46 -3.80 2.91 -5.73
N ILE A 47 -2.63 3.53 -5.50
CA ILE A 47 -1.57 3.66 -6.50
C ILE A 47 -1.08 2.29 -6.97
N GLN A 48 -0.87 1.34 -6.05
CA GLN A 48 -0.44 -0.01 -6.41
C GLN A 48 -1.48 -0.74 -7.25
N LEU A 49 -2.76 -0.64 -6.92
CA LEU A 49 -3.84 -1.26 -7.67
C LEU A 49 -4.07 -0.60 -9.04
N ALA A 50 -3.72 0.68 -9.17
CA ALA A 50 -3.81 1.43 -10.43
C ALA A 50 -2.67 1.13 -11.40
N ASP A 51 -1.60 0.43 -10.98
CA ASP A 51 -0.48 0.08 -11.86
C ASP A 51 -0.98 -0.64 -13.12
N ASN A 52 -0.59 -0.09 -14.28
CA ASN A 52 -0.91 -0.65 -15.59
C ASN A 52 0.33 -0.91 -16.44
N GLN A 53 1.54 -0.74 -15.87
CA GLN A 53 2.81 -0.96 -16.54
C GLN A 53 3.46 -2.28 -16.16
N LYS A 54 3.36 -2.68 -14.90
CA LYS A 54 4.00 -3.88 -14.36
C LYS A 54 3.05 -4.81 -13.61
N ALA A 55 1.81 -4.41 -13.40
CA ALA A 55 0.81 -5.28 -12.78
C ALA A 55 0.49 -6.48 -13.68
N CYS A 56 0.50 -7.65 -13.08
CA CYS A 56 0.10 -8.91 -13.70
C CYS A 56 -1.26 -9.35 -13.16
N ARG A 57 -2.05 -10.02 -14.00
CA ARG A 57 -3.25 -10.71 -13.55
C ARG A 57 -2.83 -12.02 -12.88
N VAL A 58 -3.34 -12.26 -11.70
CA VAL A 58 -3.21 -13.54 -11.02
C VAL A 58 -4.31 -14.46 -11.56
N ASP A 59 -3.94 -15.50 -12.27
CA ASP A 59 -4.83 -16.55 -12.75
C ASP A 59 -4.45 -17.91 -12.13
N ALA A 60 -5.27 -18.93 -12.35
CA ALA A 60 -5.04 -20.28 -11.84
C ALA A 60 -3.73 -20.93 -12.35
N LYS A 61 -3.17 -20.43 -13.45
CA LYS A 61 -1.95 -20.94 -14.09
C LYS A 61 -0.71 -20.13 -13.73
N LEU A 62 -0.86 -19.00 -13.01
CA LEU A 62 0.22 -18.08 -12.63
C LEU A 62 1.12 -17.66 -13.81
N GLN A 63 0.50 -17.35 -14.95
CA GLN A 63 1.21 -17.08 -16.22
C GLN A 63 1.86 -15.68 -16.28
N ASN A 64 1.75 -14.87 -15.24
CA ASN A 64 2.29 -13.49 -15.21
C ASN A 64 1.86 -12.62 -16.41
N ILE A 65 0.58 -12.72 -16.80
CA ILE A 65 0.04 -11.96 -17.90
C ILE A 65 -0.07 -10.49 -17.49
N PHE A 66 0.70 -9.64 -18.14
CA PHE A 66 0.66 -8.20 -17.86
C PHE A 66 -0.71 -7.59 -18.20
N LYS A 67 -1.12 -6.64 -17.37
CA LYS A 67 -2.33 -5.86 -17.57
C LYS A 67 -2.19 -5.06 -18.86
N LYS A 68 -3.18 -5.16 -19.76
CA LYS A 68 -3.18 -4.40 -21.01
C LYS A 68 -3.51 -2.94 -20.72
N ILE A 69 -2.73 -2.02 -21.29
CA ILE A 69 -2.99 -0.58 -21.19
C ILE A 69 -4.14 -0.25 -22.14
N THR A 70 -5.17 0.41 -21.61
CA THR A 70 -6.25 0.93 -22.44
C THR A 70 -5.76 2.20 -23.15
N PRO A 71 -5.93 2.34 -24.47
CA PRO A 71 -5.56 3.56 -25.19
C PRO A 71 -6.21 4.79 -24.53
N GLY A 72 -5.42 5.86 -24.36
CA GLY A 72 -5.87 7.11 -23.71
C GLY A 72 -5.81 7.12 -22.19
N THR A 73 -5.46 6.01 -21.51
CA THR A 73 -5.24 6.03 -20.07
C THR A 73 -3.78 6.41 -19.75
N PRO A 74 -3.55 7.21 -18.69
CA PRO A 74 -2.20 7.52 -18.22
C PRO A 74 -1.41 6.26 -17.88
N ALA A 75 -0.12 6.26 -18.21
CA ALA A 75 0.77 5.20 -17.79
C ALA A 75 1.10 5.35 -16.29
N ILE A 76 0.71 4.37 -15.48
CA ILE A 76 0.95 4.38 -14.02
C ILE A 76 1.87 3.21 -13.70
N ARG A 77 3.07 3.53 -13.21
CA ARG A 77 4.01 2.57 -12.63
C ARG A 77 4.10 2.82 -11.13
N ALA A 78 3.51 1.94 -10.35
CA ALA A 78 3.31 2.14 -8.92
C ALA A 78 4.57 2.53 -8.16
N GLN A 79 5.71 1.88 -8.41
CA GLN A 79 6.97 2.18 -7.72
C GLN A 79 7.43 3.64 -7.89
N TYR A 80 7.37 4.16 -9.11
CA TYR A 80 7.78 5.55 -9.38
C TYR A 80 6.75 6.55 -8.86
N THR A 81 5.47 6.23 -9.03
CA THR A 81 4.38 7.09 -8.55
C THR A 81 4.40 7.20 -7.03
N LEU A 82 4.59 6.08 -6.32
CA LEU A 82 4.74 6.08 -4.86
C LEU A 82 5.96 6.86 -4.39
N TYR A 83 7.12 6.66 -5.04
CA TYR A 83 8.33 7.40 -4.70
C TYR A 83 8.11 8.92 -4.82
N ASN A 84 7.54 9.36 -5.92
CA ASN A 84 7.28 10.78 -6.16
C ASN A 84 6.27 11.35 -5.15
N CYS A 85 5.21 10.60 -4.84
CA CYS A 85 4.20 10.98 -3.85
C CYS A 85 4.84 11.18 -2.46
N LEU A 86 5.65 10.22 -2.00
CA LEU A 86 6.32 10.29 -0.71
C LEU A 86 7.36 11.41 -0.63
N CYS A 87 8.11 11.67 -1.71
CA CYS A 87 9.06 12.76 -1.77
C CYS A 87 8.35 14.12 -1.70
N SER A 88 7.22 14.27 -2.38
CA SER A 88 6.43 15.51 -2.38
C SER A 88 5.81 15.78 -1.00
N ASN A 89 5.30 14.75 -0.33
CA ASN A 89 4.73 14.89 1.01
C ASN A 89 5.79 15.23 2.06
N ASN A 90 7.00 14.67 1.96
CA ASN A 90 8.10 14.99 2.86
C ASN A 90 8.65 16.43 2.65
N ALA A 91 8.52 17.00 1.47
CA ALA A 91 8.92 18.37 1.21
C ALA A 91 7.99 19.40 1.85
N GLN A 92 6.78 19.01 2.24
CA GLN A 92 5.77 19.86 2.87
C GLN A 92 5.72 19.73 4.40
N GLN A 93 6.43 18.78 5.00
CA GLN A 93 6.52 18.71 6.47
C GLN A 93 7.55 19.73 6.98
N PRO A 94 7.20 20.59 7.95
CA PRO A 94 8.18 21.43 8.64
C PRO A 94 9.21 20.53 9.33
N LYS A 95 10.49 20.91 9.22
CA LYS A 95 11.62 20.19 9.84
C LYS A 95 11.70 20.43 11.37
N ASP A 96 10.60 20.30 12.07
CA ASP A 96 10.58 20.31 13.54
C ASP A 96 10.62 18.87 14.05
N GLN A 97 11.80 18.25 13.96
CA GLN A 97 12.11 17.10 14.81
C GLN A 97 12.68 17.64 16.13
N PRO A 98 12.03 17.39 17.27
CA PRO A 98 12.68 17.62 18.56
C PRO A 98 13.92 16.71 18.65
N ALA A 99 15.06 17.32 19.01
CA ALA A 99 16.30 16.59 19.27
C ALA A 99 16.05 15.49 20.30
N MET A 100 16.40 14.25 19.94
CA MET A 100 16.37 13.14 20.91
C MET A 100 17.36 13.42 22.02
N PRO A 101 16.99 13.29 23.30
CA PRO A 101 17.94 13.36 24.40
C PRO A 101 18.94 12.21 24.32
N GLN A 102 20.24 12.53 24.52
CA GLN A 102 21.34 11.58 24.61
C GLN A 102 21.24 10.70 25.85
#